data_8dce73d1984cd8a219a68c392b9bf9bb
#
_entry.id   8dce73d1984cd8a219a68c392b9bf9bb
#
_cell.length_a   1.000
_cell.length_b   1.000
_cell.length_c   1.000
_cell.angle_alpha   90.00
_cell.angle_beta   90.00
_cell.angle_gamma   90.00
#
_symmetry.space_group_name_H-M   'P 1'
#
loop_
_entity.id
_entity.type
_entity.pdbx_description
1 polymer ?
#
loop_
_entity_poly.entity_id
_entity_poly.type
_entity_poly.pdbx_seq_one_letter_code
_entity_poly.pdbx_strand_id
1 'polypeptide(L)'
;MSIFLDPTFSFVALSHFMVDTFNASRPVLLAYLGLTESQIALFSAIYIWASALTQPIFGWISDRTGPRWLAAGGVLWMTIFYSAALLFPGNLGLLCLIIAALGSSAFHPVGAVQATLRGRDLMKGRETAATSFFFMAGQLGHFIGPVITGIILAYYKIPGMFIVPVVSIPIGFALFHQLRANHPHPKPTSRSKSDRVRAGLAFILVLAVVAALQSWAQSNMVNLIPKYIKDLGQNETVYGSMAGLFMGGSALGNVIGGHLGDRYPKRFVAATVLLLAAAPIYAVSLIGWSWWLFVLIPLAGSLTGAVHSIMVVLAQRIIPGGMALASGLILGFIFSSGALGLLYTGHLAEIYGFPYVLTLTTGMVLVASPLALFLKE
;
A
#
# COMPACT_ATOMS: atom_id res chain seq x y z
N MET A 1 2.74 30.53 4.42
CA MET A 1 3.10 30.05 3.06
C MET A 1 2.50 28.65 2.91
N SER A 2 1.88 28.34 1.79
CA SER A 2 1.37 26.99 1.55
C SER A 2 2.55 26.02 1.40
N ILE A 3 2.54 24.87 2.11
CA ILE A 3 3.63 23.88 2.04
C ILE A 3 3.85 23.37 0.60
N PHE A 4 2.81 23.38 -0.22
CA PHE A 4 2.88 23.00 -1.63
C PHE A 4 3.68 23.97 -2.52
N LEU A 5 4.03 25.16 -2.01
CA LEU A 5 4.95 26.09 -2.68
C LEU A 5 6.43 25.85 -2.31
N ASP A 6 6.70 24.97 -1.35
CA ASP A 6 8.06 24.53 -1.05
C ASP A 6 8.49 23.47 -2.05
N PRO A 7 9.54 23.70 -2.85
CA PRO A 7 9.97 22.76 -3.88
C PRO A 7 10.38 21.40 -3.31
N THR A 8 11.01 21.37 -2.14
CA THR A 8 11.44 20.12 -1.50
C THR A 8 10.25 19.27 -1.13
N PHE A 9 9.25 19.85 -0.45
CA PHE A 9 8.03 19.12 -0.09
C PHE A 9 7.28 18.64 -1.33
N SER A 10 7.12 19.51 -2.33
CA SER A 10 6.37 19.18 -3.55
C SER A 10 7.03 18.03 -4.32
N PHE A 11 8.36 18.02 -4.45
CA PHE A 11 9.06 16.91 -5.11
C PHE A 11 9.08 15.64 -4.27
N VAL A 12 9.10 15.72 -2.94
CA VAL A 12 8.91 14.55 -2.05
C VAL A 12 7.51 13.96 -2.23
N ALA A 13 6.46 14.78 -2.23
CA ALA A 13 5.09 14.32 -2.42
C ALA A 13 4.86 13.75 -3.85
N LEU A 14 5.38 14.42 -4.88
CA LEU A 14 5.27 13.97 -6.26
C LEU A 14 6.06 12.66 -6.48
N SER A 15 7.21 12.50 -5.83
CA SER A 15 7.97 11.26 -5.86
C SER A 15 7.19 10.12 -5.18
N HIS A 16 6.47 10.39 -4.10
CA HIS A 16 5.60 9.41 -3.45
C HIS A 16 4.47 8.97 -4.38
N PHE A 17 3.81 9.92 -5.03
CA PHE A 17 2.82 9.63 -6.05
C PHE A 17 3.38 8.71 -7.15
N MET A 18 4.59 8.98 -7.66
CA MET A 18 5.22 8.17 -8.71
C MET A 18 5.62 6.78 -8.23
N VAL A 19 6.24 6.66 -7.06
CA VAL A 19 6.61 5.37 -6.47
C VAL A 19 5.39 4.49 -6.27
N ASP A 20 4.30 5.05 -5.78
CA ASP A 20 3.08 4.28 -5.54
C ASP A 20 2.26 4.05 -6.83
N THR A 21 2.42 4.89 -7.84
CA THR A 21 1.96 4.59 -9.21
C THR A 21 2.64 3.33 -9.75
N PHE A 22 3.97 3.19 -9.61
CA PHE A 22 4.68 1.97 -10.00
C PHE A 22 4.23 0.75 -9.19
N ASN A 23 4.11 0.88 -7.87
CA ASN A 23 3.68 -0.20 -6.99
C ASN A 23 2.30 -0.74 -7.38
N ALA A 24 1.36 0.17 -7.63
CA ALA A 24 -0.03 -0.16 -7.92
C ALA A 24 -0.27 -0.61 -9.38
N SER A 25 0.62 -0.24 -10.30
CA SER A 25 0.60 -0.69 -11.70
C SER A 25 0.89 -2.18 -11.82
N ARG A 26 1.65 -2.75 -10.89
CA ARG A 26 2.12 -4.14 -10.95
C ARG A 26 1.00 -5.18 -11.12
N PRO A 27 -0.08 -5.23 -10.30
CA PRO A 27 -1.11 -6.26 -10.46
C PRO A 27 -1.78 -6.23 -11.83
N VAL A 28 -2.00 -5.03 -12.38
CA VAL A 28 -2.57 -4.84 -13.72
C VAL A 28 -1.61 -5.34 -14.80
N LEU A 29 -0.31 -5.04 -14.65
CA LEU A 29 0.73 -5.51 -15.57
C LEU A 29 0.86 -7.03 -15.53
N LEU A 30 0.89 -7.66 -14.34
CA LEU A 30 0.98 -9.11 -14.20
C LEU A 30 -0.23 -9.81 -14.83
N ALA A 31 -1.44 -9.26 -14.64
CA ALA A 31 -2.65 -9.75 -15.30
C ALA A 31 -2.55 -9.62 -16.83
N TYR A 32 -2.06 -8.48 -17.34
CA TYR A 32 -1.86 -8.26 -18.78
C TYR A 32 -0.90 -9.27 -19.40
N LEU A 33 0.21 -9.56 -18.71
CA LEU A 33 1.21 -10.54 -19.16
C LEU A 33 0.69 -11.99 -19.19
N GLY A 34 -0.52 -12.25 -18.72
CA GLY A 34 -1.16 -13.56 -18.79
C GLY A 34 -0.64 -14.57 -17.77
N LEU A 35 -0.10 -14.10 -16.65
CA LEU A 35 0.34 -14.97 -15.58
C LEU A 35 -0.86 -15.69 -14.94
N THR A 36 -0.62 -16.91 -14.43
CA THR A 36 -1.62 -17.63 -13.61
C THR A 36 -1.81 -16.96 -12.25
N GLU A 37 -2.87 -17.30 -11.56
CA GLU A 37 -3.18 -16.78 -10.23
C GLU A 37 -2.07 -17.08 -9.22
N SER A 38 -1.52 -18.31 -9.26
CA SER A 38 -0.36 -18.72 -8.45
C SER A 38 0.88 -17.90 -8.76
N GLN A 39 1.15 -17.63 -10.04
CA GLN A 39 2.28 -16.80 -10.45
C GLN A 39 2.11 -15.34 -10.00
N ILE A 40 0.92 -14.76 -10.20
CA ILE A 40 0.60 -13.41 -9.72
C ILE A 40 0.80 -13.33 -8.21
N ALA A 41 0.30 -14.32 -7.47
CA ALA A 41 0.43 -14.38 -6.02
C ALA A 41 1.89 -14.48 -5.58
N LEU A 42 2.68 -15.36 -6.21
CA LEU A 42 4.09 -15.56 -5.91
C LEU A 42 4.92 -14.29 -6.16
N PHE A 43 4.83 -13.72 -7.37
CA PHE A 43 5.58 -12.52 -7.71
C PHE A 43 5.14 -11.31 -6.87
N SER A 44 3.83 -11.18 -6.59
CA SER A 44 3.33 -10.12 -5.72
C SER A 44 3.81 -10.27 -4.28
N ALA A 45 3.83 -11.49 -3.73
CA ALA A 45 4.32 -11.73 -2.38
C ALA A 45 5.81 -11.40 -2.24
N ILE A 46 6.64 -11.87 -3.17
CA ILE A 46 8.09 -11.58 -3.17
C ILE A 46 8.33 -10.07 -3.32
N TYR A 47 7.59 -9.39 -4.21
CA TYR A 47 7.66 -7.95 -4.37
C TYR A 47 7.31 -7.20 -3.07
N ILE A 48 6.20 -7.59 -2.43
CA ILE A 48 5.75 -6.98 -1.18
C ILE A 48 6.78 -7.20 -0.07
N TRP A 49 7.35 -8.40 0.06
CA TRP A 49 8.39 -8.68 1.04
C TRP A 49 9.67 -7.91 0.75
N ALA A 50 10.11 -7.84 -0.50
CA ALA A 50 11.27 -7.04 -0.89
C ALA A 50 11.06 -5.55 -0.55
N SER A 51 9.85 -5.03 -0.75
CA SER A 51 9.54 -3.65 -0.39
C SER A 51 9.40 -3.45 1.12
N ALA A 52 8.61 -4.28 1.83
CA ALA A 52 8.24 -4.03 3.22
C ALA A 52 9.36 -4.36 4.22
N LEU A 53 10.03 -5.52 4.04
CA LEU A 53 11.00 -6.00 5.03
C LEU A 53 12.35 -5.28 4.96
N THR A 54 12.69 -4.64 3.85
CA THR A 54 13.94 -3.91 3.68
C THR A 54 13.85 -2.43 4.06
N GLN A 55 12.65 -1.87 4.28
CA GLN A 55 12.47 -0.46 4.71
C GLN A 55 13.25 -0.10 5.98
N PRO A 56 13.27 -0.91 7.06
CA PRO A 56 14.06 -0.58 8.25
C PRO A 56 15.56 -0.46 7.95
N ILE A 57 16.08 -1.30 7.03
CA ILE A 57 17.50 -1.29 6.62
C ILE A 57 17.82 0.03 5.90
N PHE A 58 16.99 0.43 4.94
CA PHE A 58 17.19 1.68 4.21
C PHE A 58 16.98 2.92 5.10
N GLY A 59 16.04 2.87 6.05
CA GLY A 59 15.90 3.91 7.08
C GLY A 59 17.19 4.07 7.90
N TRP A 60 17.77 2.97 8.36
CA TRP A 60 19.02 2.94 9.10
C TRP A 60 20.24 3.47 8.27
N ILE A 61 20.29 3.13 6.98
CA ILE A 61 21.32 3.66 6.07
C ILE A 61 21.11 5.18 5.90
N SER A 62 19.88 5.65 5.71
CA SER A 62 19.55 7.06 5.55
C SER A 62 20.01 7.91 6.73
N ASP A 63 19.82 7.40 7.96
CA ASP A 63 20.26 8.08 9.17
C ASP A 63 21.77 8.33 9.22
N ARG A 64 22.57 7.58 8.45
CA ARG A 64 24.02 7.67 8.38
C ARG A 64 24.55 8.40 7.15
N THR A 65 23.90 8.19 5.99
CA THR A 65 24.37 8.69 4.68
C THR A 65 23.62 9.94 4.22
N GLY A 66 22.53 10.28 4.92
CA GLY A 66 21.64 11.36 4.54
C GLY A 66 20.53 10.94 3.56
N PRO A 67 19.51 11.79 3.38
CA PRO A 67 18.27 11.43 2.67
C PRO A 67 18.43 11.34 1.15
N ARG A 68 19.39 12.08 0.58
CA ARG A 68 19.47 12.37 -0.86
C ARG A 68 19.55 11.12 -1.71
N TRP A 69 20.52 10.24 -1.40
CA TRP A 69 20.79 9.04 -2.19
C TRP A 69 19.69 8.01 -2.07
N LEU A 70 19.06 7.90 -0.92
CA LEU A 70 18.00 6.91 -0.71
C LEU A 70 16.64 7.39 -1.23
N ALA A 71 16.28 8.66 -1.00
CA ALA A 71 15.00 9.16 -1.52
C ALA A 71 15.04 9.28 -3.05
N ALA A 72 15.93 10.09 -3.60
CA ALA A 72 15.99 10.29 -5.04
C ALA A 72 16.57 9.06 -5.77
N GLY A 73 17.60 8.42 -5.20
CA GLY A 73 18.16 7.19 -5.74
C GLY A 73 17.13 6.05 -5.76
N GLY A 74 16.25 5.95 -4.75
CA GLY A 74 15.15 4.98 -4.72
C GLY A 74 14.18 5.17 -5.87
N VAL A 75 13.75 6.40 -6.16
CA VAL A 75 12.90 6.73 -7.30
C VAL A 75 13.59 6.35 -8.63
N LEU A 76 14.83 6.75 -8.82
CA LEU A 76 15.58 6.46 -10.06
C LEU A 76 15.88 4.96 -10.21
N TRP A 77 16.20 4.27 -9.12
CA TRP A 77 16.34 2.82 -9.09
C TRP A 77 15.06 2.12 -9.55
N MET A 78 13.92 2.51 -8.97
CA MET A 78 12.64 1.97 -9.36
C MET A 78 12.34 2.24 -10.84
N THR A 79 12.64 3.45 -11.33
CA THR A 79 12.51 3.83 -12.74
C THR A 79 13.34 2.91 -13.66
N ILE A 80 14.62 2.68 -13.33
CA ILE A 80 15.53 1.85 -14.13
C ILE A 80 15.03 0.40 -14.17
N PHE A 81 14.76 -0.19 -13.03
CA PHE A 81 14.39 -1.61 -12.96
C PHE A 81 12.95 -1.87 -13.45
N TYR A 82 12.03 -0.90 -13.29
CA TYR A 82 10.72 -1.00 -13.93
C TYR A 82 10.84 -0.91 -15.45
N SER A 83 11.68 -0.02 -15.98
CA SER A 83 11.97 0.04 -17.42
C SER A 83 12.60 -1.26 -17.94
N ALA A 84 13.54 -1.82 -17.19
CA ALA A 84 14.13 -3.12 -17.51
C ALA A 84 13.08 -4.24 -17.50
N ALA A 85 12.13 -4.21 -16.57
CA ALA A 85 11.03 -5.17 -16.52
C ALA A 85 10.13 -5.10 -17.78
N LEU A 86 9.96 -3.92 -18.37
CA LEU A 86 9.21 -3.74 -19.62
C LEU A 86 10.00 -4.17 -20.87
N LEU A 87 11.35 -4.14 -20.81
CA LEU A 87 12.24 -4.51 -21.92
C LEU A 87 12.47 -6.00 -22.01
N PHE A 88 12.65 -6.65 -20.86
CA PHE A 88 13.00 -8.06 -20.84
C PHE A 88 11.76 -8.96 -20.71
N PRO A 89 11.59 -9.96 -21.59
CA PRO A 89 10.45 -10.87 -21.49
C PRO A 89 10.66 -11.93 -20.38
N GLY A 90 9.55 -12.53 -19.96
CA GLY A 90 9.53 -13.69 -19.07
C GLY A 90 10.13 -13.42 -17.67
N ASN A 91 10.82 -14.41 -17.13
CA ASN A 91 11.32 -14.38 -15.76
C ASN A 91 12.33 -13.27 -15.48
N LEU A 92 13.11 -12.86 -16.48
CA LEU A 92 14.07 -11.76 -16.30
C LEU A 92 13.35 -10.42 -16.07
N GLY A 93 12.30 -10.14 -16.84
CA GLY A 93 11.47 -8.96 -16.60
C GLY A 93 10.78 -8.97 -15.23
N LEU A 94 10.27 -10.13 -14.83
CA LEU A 94 9.67 -10.32 -13.50
C LEU A 94 10.70 -10.13 -12.37
N LEU A 95 11.92 -10.62 -12.54
CA LEU A 95 13.03 -10.37 -11.59
C LEU A 95 13.36 -8.87 -11.50
N CYS A 96 13.45 -8.19 -12.64
CA CYS A 96 13.67 -6.73 -12.66
C CYS A 96 12.54 -5.99 -11.92
N LEU A 97 11.29 -6.43 -12.07
CA LEU A 97 10.16 -5.86 -11.35
C LEU A 97 10.31 -6.03 -9.83
N ILE A 98 10.75 -7.22 -9.35
CA ILE A 98 11.02 -7.46 -7.93
C ILE A 98 12.17 -6.56 -7.44
N ILE A 99 13.24 -6.42 -8.22
CA ILE A 99 14.37 -5.54 -7.86
C ILE A 99 13.92 -4.07 -7.79
N ALA A 100 12.97 -3.65 -8.63
CA ALA A 100 12.39 -2.31 -8.56
C ALA A 100 11.77 -2.02 -7.18
N ALA A 101 11.21 -3.03 -6.49
CA ALA A 101 10.61 -2.87 -5.16
C ALA A 101 11.58 -2.33 -4.11
N LEU A 102 12.90 -2.59 -4.25
CA LEU A 102 13.92 -2.05 -3.36
C LEU A 102 14.01 -0.53 -3.44
N GLY A 103 13.74 0.05 -4.61
CA GLY A 103 13.65 1.50 -4.78
C GLY A 103 12.50 2.11 -3.98
N SER A 104 11.33 1.46 -4.01
CA SER A 104 10.18 1.83 -3.17
C SER A 104 10.54 1.77 -1.68
N SER A 105 11.20 0.69 -1.27
CA SER A 105 11.66 0.50 0.11
C SER A 105 12.66 1.56 0.57
N ALA A 106 13.56 1.98 -0.29
CA ALA A 106 14.54 3.04 0.00
C ALA A 106 13.88 4.43 0.13
N PHE A 107 12.85 4.68 -0.68
CA PHE A 107 12.17 5.98 -0.73
C PHE A 107 11.27 6.23 0.49
N HIS A 108 10.39 5.29 0.85
CA HIS A 108 9.29 5.53 1.79
C HIS A 108 9.71 6.07 3.17
N PRO A 109 10.67 5.44 3.91
CA PRO A 109 11.04 5.95 5.23
C PRO A 109 11.67 7.34 5.15
N VAL A 110 12.44 7.59 4.11
CA VAL A 110 13.15 8.86 3.92
C VAL A 110 12.20 9.97 3.50
N GLY A 111 11.28 9.68 2.57
CA GLY A 111 10.26 10.62 2.11
C GLY A 111 9.35 11.08 3.26
N ALA A 112 8.91 10.15 4.10
CA ALA A 112 8.09 10.44 5.27
C ALA A 112 8.81 11.38 6.26
N VAL A 113 10.10 11.14 6.53
CA VAL A 113 10.91 12.01 7.39
C VAL A 113 11.05 13.41 6.77
N GLN A 114 11.36 13.51 5.47
CA GLN A 114 11.48 14.82 4.81
C GLN A 114 10.18 15.62 4.85
N ALA A 115 9.02 14.97 4.63
CA ALA A 115 7.71 15.61 4.74
C ALA A 115 7.47 16.14 6.17
N THR A 116 7.80 15.35 7.20
CA THR A 116 7.68 15.74 8.61
C THR A 116 8.56 16.96 8.94
N LEU A 117 9.83 16.95 8.52
CA LEU A 117 10.76 18.05 8.75
C LEU A 117 10.27 19.35 8.09
N ARG A 118 9.82 19.28 6.83
CA ARG A 118 9.27 20.46 6.14
C ARG A 118 7.99 20.98 6.78
N GLY A 119 7.14 20.09 7.30
CA GLY A 119 5.96 20.48 8.08
C GLY A 119 6.33 21.25 9.35
N ARG A 120 7.38 20.79 10.06
CA ARG A 120 7.90 21.46 11.25
C ARG A 120 8.39 22.87 10.93
N ASP A 121 9.21 23.00 9.88
CA ASP A 121 9.87 24.26 9.52
C ASP A 121 8.87 25.29 8.93
N LEU A 122 7.95 24.83 8.05
CA LEU A 122 7.12 25.73 7.24
C LEU A 122 5.70 25.91 7.77
N MET A 123 5.18 24.97 8.56
CA MET A 123 3.79 24.97 9.05
C MET A 123 3.69 25.23 10.55
N LYS A 124 4.68 25.88 11.17
CA LYS A 124 4.70 26.22 12.60
C LYS A 124 4.41 25.00 13.50
N GLY A 125 5.09 23.88 13.25
CA GLY A 125 4.95 22.66 14.04
C GLY A 125 3.77 21.76 13.62
N ARG A 126 3.09 22.03 12.50
CA ARG A 126 2.03 21.16 11.95
C ARG A 126 2.61 20.03 11.11
N GLU A 127 3.56 19.30 11.66
CA GLU A 127 4.25 18.19 11.00
C GLU A 127 3.31 17.04 10.63
N THR A 128 2.28 16.77 11.44
CA THR A 128 1.27 15.75 11.17
C THR A 128 0.49 16.06 9.89
N ALA A 129 0.11 17.31 9.67
CA ALA A 129 -0.62 17.72 8.46
C ALA A 129 0.25 17.56 7.20
N ALA A 130 1.54 17.94 7.28
CA ALA A 130 2.47 17.74 6.17
C ALA A 130 2.66 16.27 5.82
N THR A 131 2.80 15.43 6.84
CA THR A 131 2.92 13.97 6.66
C THR A 131 1.64 13.38 6.07
N SER A 132 0.47 13.88 6.45
CA SER A 132 -0.81 13.46 5.85
C SER A 132 -0.91 13.82 4.37
N PHE A 133 -0.43 15.00 3.95
CA PHE A 133 -0.37 15.37 2.53
C PHE A 133 0.60 14.49 1.74
N PHE A 134 1.72 14.10 2.35
CA PHE A 134 2.64 13.15 1.76
C PHE A 134 1.97 11.79 1.53
N PHE A 135 1.29 11.23 2.53
CA PHE A 135 0.56 9.96 2.37
C PHE A 135 -0.61 10.07 1.39
N MET A 136 -1.30 11.22 1.35
CA MET A 136 -2.34 11.45 0.36
C MET A 136 -1.80 11.38 -1.08
N ALA A 137 -0.60 11.90 -1.34
CA ALA A 137 0.04 11.79 -2.64
C ALA A 137 0.30 10.31 -3.04
N GLY A 138 0.79 9.48 -2.10
CA GLY A 138 0.94 8.04 -2.31
C GLY A 138 -0.40 7.35 -2.59
N GLN A 139 -1.44 7.65 -1.81
CA GLN A 139 -2.78 7.08 -2.04
C GLN A 139 -3.37 7.46 -3.40
N LEU A 140 -3.11 8.69 -3.88
CA LEU A 140 -3.46 9.08 -5.25
C LEU A 140 -2.71 8.25 -6.28
N GLY A 141 -1.42 7.95 -6.06
CA GLY A 141 -0.64 7.03 -6.90
C GLY A 141 -1.25 5.63 -6.95
N HIS A 142 -1.67 5.11 -5.80
CA HIS A 142 -2.34 3.80 -5.72
C HIS A 142 -3.70 3.76 -6.42
N PHE A 143 -4.45 4.86 -6.44
CA PHE A 143 -5.71 4.96 -7.17
C PHE A 143 -5.49 5.13 -8.67
N ILE A 144 -4.67 6.10 -9.06
CA ILE A 144 -4.49 6.52 -10.45
C ILE A 144 -3.61 5.53 -11.23
N GLY A 145 -2.60 4.94 -10.58
CA GLY A 145 -1.64 4.03 -11.19
C GLY A 145 -2.27 2.87 -11.98
N PRO A 146 -3.14 2.06 -11.37
CA PRO A 146 -3.82 0.97 -12.08
C PRO A 146 -4.71 1.45 -13.23
N VAL A 147 -5.41 2.59 -13.04
CA VAL A 147 -6.29 3.18 -14.08
C VAL A 147 -5.46 3.57 -15.30
N ILE A 148 -4.39 4.35 -15.08
CA ILE A 148 -3.49 4.79 -16.18
C ILE A 148 -2.85 3.56 -16.83
N THR A 149 -2.40 2.59 -16.05
CA THR A 149 -1.80 1.35 -16.57
C THR A 149 -2.78 0.61 -17.48
N GLY A 150 -4.02 0.44 -17.05
CA GLY A 150 -5.05 -0.20 -17.86
C GLY A 150 -5.30 0.54 -19.18
N ILE A 151 -5.42 1.87 -19.14
CA ILE A 151 -5.60 2.71 -20.33
C ILE A 151 -4.40 2.58 -21.29
N ILE A 152 -3.18 2.71 -20.76
CA ILE A 152 -1.95 2.63 -21.57
C ILE A 152 -1.84 1.25 -22.22
N LEU A 153 -2.08 0.19 -21.48
CA LEU A 153 -2.00 -1.19 -22.00
C LEU A 153 -3.06 -1.47 -23.05
N ALA A 154 -4.27 -0.92 -22.90
CA ALA A 154 -5.34 -1.08 -23.89
C ALA A 154 -4.95 -0.48 -25.25
N TYR A 155 -4.44 0.75 -25.27
CA TYR A 155 -4.21 1.50 -26.50
C TYR A 155 -2.78 1.44 -27.03
N TYR A 156 -1.78 1.40 -26.14
CA TYR A 156 -0.37 1.55 -26.49
C TYR A 156 0.48 0.32 -26.11
N LYS A 157 -0.12 -0.72 -25.47
CA LYS A 157 0.53 -1.96 -25.07
C LYS A 157 1.75 -1.71 -24.18
N ILE A 158 2.68 -2.68 -24.09
CA ILE A 158 3.91 -2.55 -23.29
C ILE A 158 4.77 -1.32 -23.66
N PRO A 159 4.95 -0.97 -24.96
CA PRO A 159 5.74 0.22 -25.31
C PRO A 159 5.19 1.51 -24.70
N GLY A 160 3.87 1.66 -24.60
CA GLY A 160 3.28 2.83 -23.96
C GLY A 160 3.59 2.96 -22.48
N MET A 161 3.82 1.84 -21.79
CA MET A 161 4.14 1.85 -20.36
C MET A 161 5.45 2.59 -20.02
N PHE A 162 6.33 2.82 -21.00
CA PHE A 162 7.55 3.62 -20.79
C PHE A 162 7.27 5.09 -20.45
N ILE A 163 6.05 5.59 -20.67
CA ILE A 163 5.71 6.95 -20.26
C ILE A 163 5.84 7.14 -18.74
N VAL A 164 5.53 6.11 -17.94
CA VAL A 164 5.60 6.19 -16.48
C VAL A 164 7.04 6.36 -15.99
N PRO A 165 8.03 5.52 -16.39
CA PRO A 165 9.43 5.76 -16.13
C PRO A 165 9.94 7.11 -16.67
N VAL A 166 9.59 7.46 -17.89
CA VAL A 166 10.05 8.74 -18.51
C VAL A 166 9.60 9.94 -17.69
N VAL A 167 8.36 9.97 -17.21
CA VAL A 167 7.85 11.05 -16.35
C VAL A 167 8.54 11.04 -14.98
N SER A 168 8.92 9.89 -14.45
CA SER A 168 9.56 9.80 -13.12
C SER A 168 11.03 10.25 -13.13
N ILE A 169 11.73 10.22 -14.28
CA ILE A 169 13.14 10.65 -14.38
C ILE A 169 13.34 12.10 -13.91
N PRO A 170 12.68 13.11 -14.51
CA PRO A 170 12.87 14.51 -14.10
C PRO A 170 12.46 14.73 -12.63
N ILE A 171 11.46 13.99 -12.12
CA ILE A 171 11.02 14.07 -10.73
C ILE A 171 12.14 13.57 -9.80
N GLY A 172 12.73 12.41 -10.09
CA GLY A 172 13.85 11.85 -9.33
C GLY A 172 15.06 12.77 -9.33
N PHE A 173 15.43 13.35 -10.47
CA PHE A 173 16.55 14.32 -10.57
C PHE A 173 16.23 15.62 -9.82
N ALA A 174 15.00 16.14 -9.91
CA ALA A 174 14.58 17.33 -9.17
C ALA A 174 14.64 17.07 -7.66
N LEU A 175 14.15 15.92 -7.19
CA LEU A 175 14.27 15.53 -5.78
C LEU A 175 15.74 15.42 -5.36
N PHE A 176 16.59 14.80 -6.18
CA PHE A 176 18.02 14.70 -5.92
C PHE A 176 18.67 16.07 -5.77
N HIS A 177 18.25 17.04 -6.58
CA HIS A 177 18.73 18.41 -6.51
C HIS A 177 18.25 19.13 -5.25
N GLN A 178 16.98 18.99 -4.89
CA GLN A 178 16.40 19.61 -3.71
C GLN A 178 16.97 19.08 -2.39
N LEU A 179 17.37 17.81 -2.34
CA LEU A 179 17.95 17.20 -1.14
C LEU A 179 19.49 17.33 -1.08
N ARG A 180 20.08 18.38 -1.67
CA ARG A 180 21.54 18.60 -1.71
C ARG A 180 22.17 18.82 -0.34
N ALA A 181 21.46 19.47 0.57
CA ALA A 181 21.95 19.70 1.92
C ALA A 181 21.77 18.43 2.76
N ASN A 182 22.86 17.78 3.13
CA ASN A 182 22.87 16.73 4.12
C ASN A 182 22.66 17.35 5.50
N HIS A 183 21.41 17.44 5.94
CA HIS A 183 21.13 17.73 7.34
C HIS A 183 21.05 16.40 8.08
N PRO A 184 21.87 16.20 9.13
CA PRO A 184 21.72 15.06 10.02
C PRO A 184 20.27 15.06 10.56
N HIS A 185 19.61 13.91 10.50
CA HIS A 185 18.27 13.80 11.08
C HIS A 185 18.33 14.10 12.59
N PRO A 186 17.40 14.90 13.13
CA PRO A 186 17.26 15.05 14.57
C PRO A 186 17.07 13.65 15.18
N LYS A 187 17.86 13.34 16.23
CA LYS A 187 17.69 12.09 16.95
C LYS A 187 16.22 11.95 17.38
N PRO A 188 15.60 10.77 17.20
CA PRO A 188 14.23 10.55 17.62
C PRO A 188 14.08 10.94 19.09
N THR A 189 13.17 11.87 19.40
CA THR A 189 12.80 12.16 20.79
C THR A 189 12.12 10.91 21.34
N SER A 190 12.72 10.30 22.37
CA SER A 190 12.12 9.15 23.05
C SER A 190 10.84 9.60 23.76
N ARG A 191 9.73 8.92 23.47
CA ARG A 191 8.48 9.08 24.22
C ARG A 191 8.71 8.80 25.72
N SER A 192 8.09 9.57 26.58
CA SER A 192 8.11 9.35 28.04
C SER A 192 7.67 7.91 28.36
N LYS A 193 8.32 7.29 29.36
CA LYS A 193 7.98 5.96 29.84
C LYS A 193 6.56 5.84 30.42
N SER A 194 5.89 6.99 30.72
CA SER A 194 4.58 7.04 31.39
C SER A 194 3.39 6.63 30.52
N ASP A 195 3.50 6.67 29.19
CA ASP A 195 2.38 6.43 28.28
C ASP A 195 2.32 4.98 27.73
N ARG A 196 3.04 4.05 28.33
CA ARG A 196 3.08 2.66 27.87
C ARG A 196 1.94 1.85 28.47
N VAL A 197 0.98 1.45 27.64
CA VAL A 197 0.00 0.43 28.02
C VAL A 197 0.72 -0.93 28.07
N ARG A 198 0.72 -1.60 29.22
CA ARG A 198 1.14 -3.02 29.30
C ARG A 198 0.04 -3.86 28.66
N ALA A 199 0.20 -4.18 27.39
CA ALA A 199 -0.72 -5.07 26.71
C ALA A 199 -0.44 -6.52 27.12
N GLY A 200 -1.48 -7.24 27.55
CA GLY A 200 -1.38 -8.68 27.75
C GLY A 200 -1.17 -9.42 26.42
N LEU A 201 -0.54 -10.60 26.47
CA LEU A 201 -0.29 -11.42 25.28
C LEU A 201 -1.55 -11.68 24.46
N ALA A 202 -2.69 -11.92 25.11
CA ALA A 202 -3.97 -12.14 24.44
C ALA A 202 -4.39 -10.96 23.55
N PHE A 203 -4.19 -9.71 23.98
CA PHE A 203 -4.48 -8.53 23.18
C PHE A 203 -3.56 -8.41 21.97
N ILE A 204 -2.26 -8.68 22.14
CA ILE A 204 -1.28 -8.68 21.03
C ILE A 204 -1.66 -9.72 19.99
N LEU A 205 -2.05 -10.92 20.42
CA LEU A 205 -2.48 -12.00 19.52
C LEU A 205 -3.77 -11.63 18.78
N VAL A 206 -4.78 -11.07 19.45
CA VAL A 206 -6.01 -10.60 18.80
C VAL A 206 -5.70 -9.53 17.77
N LEU A 207 -4.90 -8.52 18.11
CA LEU A 207 -4.50 -7.47 17.19
C LEU A 207 -3.79 -8.05 15.96
N ALA A 208 -2.85 -8.97 16.18
CA ALA A 208 -2.10 -9.63 15.10
C ALA A 208 -3.03 -10.45 14.18
N VAL A 209 -3.95 -11.23 14.74
CA VAL A 209 -4.88 -12.05 13.96
C VAL A 209 -5.85 -11.18 13.15
N VAL A 210 -6.45 -10.16 13.76
CA VAL A 210 -7.36 -9.23 13.05
C VAL A 210 -6.61 -8.50 11.94
N ALA A 211 -5.41 -7.99 12.21
CA ALA A 211 -4.58 -7.32 11.23
C ALA A 211 -4.17 -8.28 10.08
N ALA A 212 -3.82 -9.52 10.38
CA ALA A 212 -3.44 -10.52 9.37
C ALA A 212 -4.63 -10.90 8.47
N LEU A 213 -5.81 -11.18 9.04
CA LEU A 213 -7.01 -11.53 8.27
C LEU A 213 -7.49 -10.38 7.39
N GLN A 214 -7.50 -9.15 7.93
CA GLN A 214 -7.85 -7.96 7.15
C GLN A 214 -6.86 -7.72 6.02
N SER A 215 -5.56 -7.82 6.30
CA SER A 215 -4.51 -7.64 5.29
C SER A 215 -4.53 -8.72 4.22
N TRP A 216 -4.81 -9.95 4.60
CA TRP A 216 -4.98 -11.05 3.65
C TRP A 216 -6.16 -10.78 2.72
N ALA A 217 -7.33 -10.41 3.25
CA ALA A 217 -8.49 -10.06 2.45
C ALA A 217 -8.19 -8.90 1.49
N GLN A 218 -7.53 -7.85 1.96
CA GLN A 218 -7.13 -6.71 1.13
C GLN A 218 -6.10 -7.11 0.06
N SER A 219 -5.12 -7.95 0.40
CA SER A 219 -4.10 -8.42 -0.53
C SER A 219 -4.68 -9.25 -1.67
N ASN A 220 -5.67 -10.10 -1.38
CA ASN A 220 -6.42 -10.83 -2.39
C ASN A 220 -7.11 -9.88 -3.38
N MET A 221 -7.85 -8.93 -2.87
CA MET A 221 -8.58 -7.96 -3.71
C MET A 221 -7.63 -7.13 -4.57
N VAL A 222 -6.54 -6.60 -3.99
CA VAL A 222 -5.58 -5.76 -4.73
C VAL A 222 -4.90 -6.52 -5.86
N ASN A 223 -4.46 -7.76 -5.60
CA ASN A 223 -3.58 -8.47 -6.53
C ASN A 223 -4.33 -9.39 -7.50
N LEU A 224 -5.51 -9.90 -7.12
CA LEU A 224 -6.24 -10.86 -7.92
C LEU A 224 -7.42 -10.25 -8.70
N ILE A 225 -7.99 -9.10 -8.27
CA ILE A 225 -9.10 -8.46 -8.99
C ILE A 225 -8.77 -8.15 -10.46
N PRO A 226 -7.59 -7.60 -10.83
CA PRO A 226 -7.30 -7.37 -12.24
C PRO A 226 -7.38 -8.64 -13.08
N LYS A 227 -6.85 -9.75 -12.57
CA LYS A 227 -6.90 -11.05 -13.26
C LYS A 227 -8.34 -11.58 -13.34
N TYR A 228 -9.08 -11.50 -12.23
CA TYR A 228 -10.50 -11.91 -12.20
C TYR A 228 -11.33 -11.16 -13.25
N ILE A 229 -11.23 -9.85 -13.30
CA ILE A 229 -11.98 -9.03 -14.27
C ILE A 229 -11.54 -9.30 -15.71
N LYS A 230 -10.24 -9.55 -15.93
CA LYS A 230 -9.71 -10.01 -17.23
C LYS A 230 -10.34 -11.34 -17.65
N ASP A 231 -10.43 -12.30 -16.74
CA ASP A 231 -10.97 -13.64 -17.02
C ASP A 231 -12.49 -13.61 -17.24
N LEU A 232 -13.17 -12.56 -16.76
CA LEU A 232 -14.55 -12.24 -17.13
C LEU A 232 -14.67 -11.60 -18.53
N GLY A 233 -13.59 -11.60 -19.33
CA GLY A 233 -13.58 -11.11 -20.72
C GLY A 233 -13.46 -9.60 -20.87
N GLN A 234 -13.06 -8.88 -19.81
CA GLN A 234 -12.95 -7.42 -19.86
C GLN A 234 -11.58 -6.95 -20.33
N ASN A 235 -11.56 -5.80 -21.00
CA ASN A 235 -10.33 -5.20 -21.50
C ASN A 235 -9.49 -4.53 -20.39
N GLU A 236 -8.29 -4.12 -20.78
CA GLU A 236 -7.26 -3.56 -19.87
C GLU A 236 -7.74 -2.32 -19.13
N THR A 237 -8.50 -1.45 -19.80
CA THR A 237 -9.06 -0.25 -19.18
C THR A 237 -10.02 -0.60 -18.05
N VAL A 238 -10.85 -1.61 -18.23
CA VAL A 238 -11.84 -2.03 -17.23
C VAL A 238 -11.15 -2.66 -16.03
N TYR A 239 -10.27 -3.65 -16.24
CA TYR A 239 -9.64 -4.30 -15.09
C TYR A 239 -8.63 -3.40 -14.37
N GLY A 240 -7.98 -2.47 -15.07
CA GLY A 240 -7.16 -1.43 -14.43
C GLY A 240 -8.01 -0.44 -13.62
N SER A 241 -9.17 -0.03 -14.15
CA SER A 241 -10.11 0.83 -13.43
C SER A 241 -10.65 0.15 -12.16
N MET A 242 -10.98 -1.15 -12.21
CA MET A 242 -11.45 -1.89 -11.03
C MET A 242 -10.38 -1.96 -9.94
N ALA A 243 -9.11 -2.21 -10.30
CA ALA A 243 -8.00 -2.18 -9.36
C ALA A 243 -7.83 -0.79 -8.73
N GLY A 244 -7.88 0.26 -9.53
CA GLY A 244 -7.81 1.64 -9.06
C GLY A 244 -8.98 2.00 -8.14
N LEU A 245 -10.21 1.66 -8.52
CA LEU A 245 -11.40 1.91 -7.72
C LEU A 245 -11.36 1.20 -6.35
N PHE A 246 -10.84 -0.03 -6.30
CA PHE A 246 -10.62 -0.71 -5.03
C PHE A 246 -9.66 0.08 -4.12
N MET A 247 -8.52 0.51 -4.68
CA MET A 247 -7.51 1.28 -3.95
C MET A 247 -8.01 2.67 -3.55
N GLY A 248 -8.75 3.35 -4.44
CA GLY A 248 -9.41 4.63 -4.14
C GLY A 248 -10.45 4.50 -3.02
N GLY A 249 -11.26 3.44 -3.07
CA GLY A 249 -12.17 3.08 -2.00
C GLY A 249 -11.43 2.84 -0.69
N SER A 250 -10.35 2.06 -0.71
CA SER A 250 -9.53 1.77 0.48
C SER A 250 -8.94 3.04 1.09
N ALA A 251 -8.46 3.98 0.28
CA ALA A 251 -7.96 5.27 0.73
C ALA A 251 -9.04 6.10 1.43
N LEU A 252 -10.23 6.21 0.83
CA LEU A 252 -11.38 6.90 1.44
C LEU A 252 -11.81 6.21 2.74
N GLY A 253 -11.90 4.90 2.71
CA GLY A 253 -12.24 4.11 3.89
C GLY A 253 -11.27 4.31 5.04
N ASN A 254 -9.96 4.35 4.75
CA ASN A 254 -8.93 4.60 5.76
C ASN A 254 -9.10 5.96 6.46
N VAL A 255 -9.45 7.01 5.70
CA VAL A 255 -9.74 8.35 6.26
C VAL A 255 -11.00 8.31 7.11
N ILE A 256 -12.08 7.73 6.61
CA ILE A 256 -13.37 7.62 7.31
C ILE A 256 -13.22 6.77 8.58
N GLY A 257 -12.56 5.61 8.46
CA GLY A 257 -12.32 4.70 9.57
C GLY A 257 -11.46 5.30 10.68
N GLY A 258 -10.43 6.08 10.31
CA GLY A 258 -9.63 6.85 11.23
C GLY A 258 -10.47 7.86 12.01
N HIS A 259 -11.29 8.65 11.29
CA HIS A 259 -12.17 9.65 11.90
C HIS A 259 -13.25 9.04 12.81
N LEU A 260 -13.84 7.91 12.39
CA LEU A 260 -14.78 7.16 13.22
C LEU A 260 -14.09 6.56 14.45
N GLY A 261 -12.87 6.03 14.31
CA GLY A 261 -12.07 5.50 15.41
C GLY A 261 -11.59 6.55 16.42
N ASP A 262 -11.60 7.83 16.07
CA ASP A 262 -11.35 8.93 17.00
C ASP A 262 -12.62 9.34 17.78
N ARG A 263 -13.82 9.10 17.23
CA ARG A 263 -15.12 9.45 17.84
C ARG A 263 -15.76 8.31 18.60
N TYR A 264 -15.56 7.07 18.14
CA TYR A 264 -16.20 5.89 18.68
C TYR A 264 -15.14 4.86 19.11
N PRO A 265 -15.48 3.95 20.02
CA PRO A 265 -14.55 2.88 20.40
C PRO A 265 -14.06 2.08 19.18
N LYS A 266 -12.75 2.03 19.01
CA LYS A 266 -12.07 1.44 17.83
C LYS A 266 -12.49 0.01 17.54
N ARG A 267 -12.73 -0.77 18.61
CA ARG A 267 -13.21 -2.16 18.52
C ARG A 267 -14.55 -2.28 17.81
N PHE A 268 -15.51 -1.38 18.11
CA PHE A 268 -16.81 -1.40 17.44
C PHE A 268 -16.73 -0.91 16.01
N VAL A 269 -15.94 0.12 15.75
CA VAL A 269 -15.70 0.60 14.37
C VAL A 269 -15.09 -0.52 13.54
N ALA A 270 -13.99 -1.14 14.01
CA ALA A 270 -13.33 -2.22 13.29
C ALA A 270 -14.27 -3.42 13.06
N ALA A 271 -14.99 -3.87 14.09
CA ALA A 271 -15.93 -4.98 13.97
C ALA A 271 -17.04 -4.68 12.94
N THR A 272 -17.66 -3.49 13.03
CA THR A 272 -18.76 -3.11 12.13
C THR A 272 -18.31 -3.00 10.68
N VAL A 273 -17.20 -2.33 10.39
CA VAL A 273 -16.75 -2.17 9.00
C VAL A 273 -16.29 -3.49 8.39
N LEU A 274 -15.68 -4.40 9.17
CA LEU A 274 -15.32 -5.74 8.70
C LEU A 274 -16.57 -6.59 8.43
N LEU A 275 -17.59 -6.51 9.29
CA LEU A 275 -18.85 -7.19 9.07
C LEU A 275 -19.51 -6.71 7.78
N LEU A 276 -19.59 -5.39 7.60
CA LEU A 276 -20.20 -4.79 6.41
C LEU A 276 -19.40 -5.09 5.13
N ALA A 277 -18.07 -5.26 5.23
CA ALA A 277 -17.23 -5.61 4.09
C ALA A 277 -17.57 -6.99 3.48
N ALA A 278 -18.12 -7.88 4.29
CA ALA A 278 -18.49 -9.22 3.82
C ALA A 278 -19.52 -9.18 2.68
N ALA A 279 -20.50 -8.29 2.75
CA ALA A 279 -21.58 -8.22 1.77
C ALA A 279 -21.07 -7.86 0.35
N PRO A 280 -20.33 -6.76 0.13
CA PRO A 280 -19.84 -6.44 -1.21
C PRO A 280 -18.80 -7.45 -1.72
N ILE A 281 -17.92 -8.02 -0.87
CA ILE A 281 -16.95 -9.03 -1.30
C ILE A 281 -17.68 -10.29 -1.76
N TYR A 282 -18.67 -10.75 -1.01
CA TYR A 282 -19.47 -11.92 -1.37
C TYR A 282 -20.29 -11.68 -2.63
N ALA A 283 -20.91 -10.49 -2.77
CA ALA A 283 -21.66 -10.14 -3.97
C ALA A 283 -20.77 -10.18 -5.23
N VAL A 284 -19.50 -9.71 -5.16
CA VAL A 284 -18.55 -9.82 -6.26
C VAL A 284 -18.30 -11.28 -6.66
N SER A 285 -18.34 -12.24 -5.71
CA SER A 285 -18.16 -13.67 -6.02
C SER A 285 -19.30 -14.29 -6.80
N LEU A 286 -20.52 -13.70 -6.70
CA LEU A 286 -21.76 -14.30 -7.24
C LEU A 286 -22.16 -13.75 -8.60
N ILE A 287 -21.89 -12.44 -8.85
CA ILE A 287 -22.55 -11.74 -9.98
C ILE A 287 -21.81 -11.85 -11.32
N GLY A 288 -20.58 -12.39 -11.33
CA GLY A 288 -19.78 -12.38 -12.55
C GLY A 288 -19.53 -10.95 -13.07
N TRP A 289 -19.49 -10.79 -14.42
CA TRP A 289 -19.39 -9.45 -14.99
C TRP A 289 -20.74 -8.70 -14.88
N SER A 290 -20.70 -7.53 -14.23
CA SER A 290 -21.83 -6.62 -14.11
C SER A 290 -21.35 -5.20 -13.84
N TRP A 291 -22.10 -4.19 -14.25
CA TRP A 291 -21.85 -2.78 -13.91
C TRP A 291 -21.90 -2.51 -12.39
N TRP A 292 -22.55 -3.37 -11.61
CA TRP A 292 -22.55 -3.30 -10.16
C TRP A 292 -21.14 -3.46 -9.56
N LEU A 293 -20.19 -4.05 -10.28
CA LEU A 293 -18.79 -4.15 -9.83
C LEU A 293 -18.14 -2.78 -9.62
N PHE A 294 -18.54 -1.76 -10.41
CA PHE A 294 -18.08 -0.38 -10.23
C PHE A 294 -18.52 0.25 -8.90
N VAL A 295 -19.48 -0.32 -8.22
CA VAL A 295 -19.96 0.08 -6.88
C VAL A 295 -19.42 -0.85 -5.81
N LEU A 296 -19.53 -2.17 -6.02
CA LEU A 296 -19.20 -3.18 -5.02
C LEU A 296 -17.70 -3.25 -4.72
N ILE A 297 -16.85 -3.13 -5.76
CA ILE A 297 -15.40 -3.19 -5.59
C ILE A 297 -14.85 -2.00 -4.78
N PRO A 298 -15.14 -0.72 -5.11
CA PRO A 298 -14.70 0.39 -4.26
C PRO A 298 -15.35 0.39 -2.87
N LEU A 299 -16.58 -0.11 -2.72
CA LEU A 299 -17.22 -0.28 -1.42
C LEU A 299 -16.49 -1.32 -0.56
N ALA A 300 -16.13 -2.47 -1.14
CA ALA A 300 -15.29 -3.48 -0.48
C ALA A 300 -13.93 -2.89 -0.07
N GLY A 301 -13.31 -2.11 -0.96
CA GLY A 301 -12.08 -1.38 -0.67
C GLY A 301 -12.24 -0.42 0.51
N SER A 302 -13.30 0.39 0.51
CA SER A 302 -13.57 1.36 1.57
C SER A 302 -13.76 0.69 2.94
N LEU A 303 -14.55 -0.36 3.00
CA LEU A 303 -14.84 -1.06 4.24
C LEU A 303 -13.62 -1.82 4.79
N THR A 304 -12.84 -2.47 3.93
CA THR A 304 -11.61 -3.17 4.36
C THR A 304 -10.49 -2.18 4.70
N GLY A 305 -10.38 -1.07 3.99
CA GLY A 305 -9.38 -0.02 4.22
C GLY A 305 -9.63 0.75 5.53
N ALA A 306 -10.87 0.87 5.97
CA ALA A 306 -11.25 1.62 7.18
C ALA A 306 -10.59 1.11 8.47
N VAL A 307 -10.16 -0.14 8.51
CA VAL A 307 -9.52 -0.75 9.68
C VAL A 307 -8.02 -0.45 9.74
N HIS A 308 -7.39 -0.11 8.63
CA HIS A 308 -5.93 -0.03 8.52
C HIS A 308 -5.30 0.97 9.52
N SER A 309 -5.79 2.22 9.55
CA SER A 309 -5.29 3.23 10.49
C SER A 309 -5.56 2.86 11.96
N ILE A 310 -6.67 2.17 12.24
CA ILE A 310 -7.01 1.70 13.58
C ILE A 310 -5.95 0.69 14.08
N MET A 311 -5.57 -0.28 13.24
CA MET A 311 -4.55 -1.28 13.58
C MET A 311 -3.19 -0.62 13.85
N VAL A 312 -2.80 0.33 13.01
CA VAL A 312 -1.53 1.07 13.19
C VAL A 312 -1.52 1.84 14.51
N VAL A 313 -2.59 2.58 14.82
CA VAL A 313 -2.69 3.37 16.06
C VAL A 313 -2.68 2.48 17.30
N LEU A 314 -3.39 1.35 17.30
CA LEU A 314 -3.38 0.40 18.41
C LEU A 314 -1.98 -0.21 18.60
N ALA A 315 -1.29 -0.59 17.53
CA ALA A 315 0.07 -1.11 17.60
C ALA A 315 1.07 -0.09 18.14
N GLN A 316 0.96 1.18 17.73
CA GLN A 316 1.81 2.26 18.25
C GLN A 316 1.70 2.46 19.77
N ARG A 317 0.54 2.13 20.37
CA ARG A 317 0.32 2.24 21.80
C ARG A 317 1.02 1.15 22.61
N ILE A 318 1.20 -0.04 22.02
CA ILE A 318 1.68 -1.25 22.72
C ILE A 318 3.13 -1.61 22.39
N ILE A 319 3.60 -1.33 21.18
CA ILE A 319 4.95 -1.69 20.76
C ILE A 319 5.97 -0.72 21.38
N PRO A 320 6.96 -1.23 22.14
CA PRO A 320 7.99 -0.39 22.74
C PRO A 320 8.97 0.13 21.66
N GLY A 321 9.58 1.29 21.90
CA GLY A 321 10.67 1.80 21.06
C GLY A 321 10.38 3.08 20.28
N GLY A 322 9.13 3.59 20.32
CA GLY A 322 8.73 4.81 19.64
C GLY A 322 7.76 4.61 18.48
N MET A 323 7.09 5.68 18.07
CA MET A 323 6.01 5.60 17.07
C MET A 323 6.50 5.12 15.70
N ALA A 324 7.70 5.56 15.28
CA ALA A 324 8.23 5.19 13.97
C ALA A 324 8.56 3.69 13.90
N LEU A 325 9.22 3.15 14.94
CA LEU A 325 9.51 1.72 15.02
C LEU A 325 8.21 0.88 15.08
N ALA A 326 7.26 1.29 15.92
CA ALA A 326 5.98 0.61 16.06
C ALA A 326 5.19 0.61 14.74
N SER A 327 5.17 1.74 14.02
CA SER A 327 4.55 1.84 12.70
C SER A 327 5.24 0.92 11.69
N GLY A 328 6.57 0.92 11.64
CA GLY A 328 7.34 0.05 10.74
C GLY A 328 7.09 -1.43 11.01
N LEU A 329 7.08 -1.83 12.28
CA LEU A 329 6.84 -3.23 12.66
C LEU A 329 5.42 -3.68 12.32
N ILE A 330 4.40 -2.88 12.62
CA ILE A 330 3.02 -3.26 12.31
C ILE A 330 2.75 -3.24 10.80
N LEU A 331 3.26 -2.25 10.06
CA LEU A 331 3.11 -2.21 8.61
C LEU A 331 3.86 -3.36 7.94
N GLY A 332 5.09 -3.65 8.38
CA GLY A 332 5.84 -4.83 7.93
C GLY A 332 5.08 -6.13 8.19
N PHE A 333 4.48 -6.28 9.37
CA PHE A 333 3.64 -7.44 9.72
C PHE A 333 2.38 -7.50 8.85
N ILE A 334 1.63 -6.40 8.71
CA ILE A 334 0.42 -6.31 7.90
C ILE A 334 0.73 -6.73 6.46
N PHE A 335 1.69 -6.09 5.81
CA PHE A 335 2.01 -6.39 4.42
C PHE A 335 2.56 -7.81 4.24
N SER A 336 3.41 -8.28 5.15
CA SER A 336 3.98 -9.63 5.05
C SER A 336 2.95 -10.73 5.29
N SER A 337 2.04 -10.55 6.24
CA SER A 337 0.96 -11.51 6.49
C SER A 337 -0.05 -11.55 5.33
N GLY A 338 -0.39 -10.39 4.76
CA GLY A 338 -1.21 -10.31 3.55
C GLY A 338 -0.57 -11.00 2.35
N ALA A 339 0.74 -10.81 2.16
CA ALA A 339 1.49 -11.47 1.09
C ALA A 339 1.55 -13.00 1.26
N LEU A 340 1.75 -13.47 2.50
CA LEU A 340 1.73 -14.90 2.82
C LEU A 340 0.35 -15.51 2.54
N GLY A 341 -0.71 -14.81 2.95
CA GLY A 341 -2.08 -15.22 2.67
C GLY A 341 -2.38 -15.26 1.17
N LEU A 342 -1.92 -14.26 0.42
CA LEU A 342 -2.07 -14.20 -1.03
C LEU A 342 -1.43 -15.39 -1.75
N LEU A 343 -0.24 -15.86 -1.29
CA LEU A 343 0.38 -17.07 -1.84
C LEU A 343 -0.56 -18.27 -1.77
N TYR A 344 -1.17 -18.47 -0.62
CA TYR A 344 -2.09 -19.58 -0.42
C TYR A 344 -3.35 -19.44 -1.27
N THR A 345 -3.98 -18.26 -1.26
CA THR A 345 -5.22 -18.03 -2.02
C THR A 345 -5.00 -17.93 -3.53
N GLY A 346 -3.86 -17.49 -3.99
CA GLY A 346 -3.52 -17.53 -5.42
C GLY A 346 -3.49 -18.96 -5.97
N HIS A 347 -2.93 -19.90 -5.20
CA HIS A 347 -2.97 -21.31 -5.54
C HIS A 347 -4.40 -21.88 -5.52
N LEU A 348 -5.20 -21.50 -4.52
CA LEU A 348 -6.61 -21.90 -4.48
C LEU A 348 -7.44 -21.30 -5.62
N ALA A 349 -7.12 -20.07 -6.06
CA ALA A 349 -7.78 -19.44 -7.20
C ALA A 349 -7.55 -20.23 -8.50
N GLU A 350 -6.35 -20.74 -8.69
CA GLU A 350 -5.99 -21.55 -9.87
C GLU A 350 -6.73 -22.90 -9.89
N ILE A 351 -6.96 -23.51 -8.70
CA ILE A 351 -7.62 -24.82 -8.59
C ILE A 351 -9.15 -24.71 -8.58
N TYR A 352 -9.69 -23.79 -7.79
CA TYR A 352 -11.12 -23.68 -7.49
C TYR A 352 -11.80 -22.45 -8.10
N GLY A 353 -11.02 -21.57 -8.74
CA GLY A 353 -11.49 -20.33 -9.33
C GLY A 353 -11.70 -19.18 -8.36
N PHE A 354 -11.91 -17.98 -8.90
CA PHE A 354 -12.09 -16.75 -8.14
C PHE A 354 -13.31 -16.73 -7.22
N PRO A 355 -14.50 -17.26 -7.61
CA PRO A 355 -15.66 -17.26 -6.70
C PRO A 355 -15.37 -17.95 -5.37
N TYR A 356 -14.61 -19.05 -5.40
CA TYR A 356 -14.17 -19.74 -4.19
C TYR A 356 -13.29 -18.85 -3.31
N VAL A 357 -12.26 -18.22 -3.89
CA VAL A 357 -11.33 -17.35 -3.16
C VAL A 357 -12.03 -16.11 -2.61
N LEU A 358 -12.96 -15.52 -3.35
CA LEU A 358 -13.75 -14.37 -2.87
C LEU A 358 -14.69 -14.78 -1.73
N THR A 359 -15.27 -15.97 -1.78
CA THR A 359 -16.06 -16.54 -0.67
C THR A 359 -15.18 -16.78 0.56
N LEU A 360 -13.97 -17.32 0.38
CA LEU A 360 -13.00 -17.48 1.46
C LEU A 360 -12.58 -16.11 2.05
N THR A 361 -12.34 -15.11 1.19
CA THR A 361 -12.04 -13.73 1.59
C THR A 361 -13.18 -13.11 2.41
N THR A 362 -14.43 -13.40 2.03
CA THR A 362 -15.62 -13.04 2.82
C THR A 362 -15.58 -13.69 4.20
N GLY A 363 -15.25 -14.98 4.28
CA GLY A 363 -15.09 -15.69 5.55
C GLY A 363 -14.03 -15.07 6.45
N MET A 364 -12.91 -14.59 5.88
CA MET A 364 -11.86 -13.94 6.65
C MET A 364 -12.34 -12.67 7.36
N VAL A 365 -13.06 -11.79 6.65
CA VAL A 365 -13.56 -10.56 7.26
C VAL A 365 -14.69 -10.84 8.26
N LEU A 366 -15.51 -11.89 8.03
CA LEU A 366 -16.52 -12.36 8.98
C LEU A 366 -15.91 -12.91 10.27
N VAL A 367 -14.79 -13.61 10.19
CA VAL A 367 -14.03 -14.09 11.37
C VAL A 367 -13.32 -12.94 12.08
N ALA A 368 -12.72 -12.02 11.33
CA ALA A 368 -12.02 -10.88 11.90
C ALA A 368 -12.96 -9.90 12.63
N SER A 369 -14.22 -9.79 12.20
CA SER A 369 -15.22 -8.90 12.78
C SER A 369 -15.46 -9.16 14.28
N PRO A 370 -15.92 -10.34 14.74
CA PRO A 370 -16.12 -10.59 16.17
C PRO A 370 -14.80 -10.56 16.96
N LEU A 371 -13.67 -10.96 16.36
CA LEU A 371 -12.37 -10.86 17.02
C LEU A 371 -11.99 -9.40 17.30
N ALA A 372 -12.38 -8.47 16.43
CA ALA A 372 -12.10 -7.05 16.64
C ALA A 372 -12.80 -6.47 17.89
N LEU A 373 -13.87 -7.08 18.38
CA LEU A 373 -14.54 -6.68 19.64
C LEU A 373 -13.66 -6.87 20.88
N PHE A 374 -12.65 -7.74 20.80
CA PHE A 374 -11.69 -7.99 21.89
C PHE A 374 -10.49 -7.05 21.84
N LEU A 375 -10.42 -6.13 20.88
CA LEU A 375 -9.40 -5.08 20.85
C LEU A 375 -9.61 -4.13 22.03
N LYS A 376 -8.58 -3.97 22.85
CA LYS A 376 -8.57 -3.04 24.00
C LYS A 376 -8.04 -1.69 23.57
N GLU A 377 -8.59 -0.62 24.13
CA GLU A 377 -8.19 0.78 23.83
C GLU A 377 -7.20 1.32 24.84
#